data_1e3ae3f15d33ce1dfb6d4f5ce4a14c73
#
_entry.id   1e3ae3f15d33ce1dfb6d4f5ce4a14c73
#
_cell.length_a   1.000
_cell.length_b   1.000
_cell.length_c   1.000
_cell.angle_alpha   90.00
_cell.angle_beta   90.00
_cell.angle_gamma   90.00
#
_symmetry.space_group_name_H-M   'P 1'
#
loop_
_entity.id
_entity.type
_entity.pdbx_description
1 polymer ?
#
loop_
_entity_poly.entity_id
_entity_poly.type
_entity_poly.pdbx_seq_one_letter_code
_entity_poly.pdbx_strand_id
1 'polypeptide(L)'
;MNNQINNEESKKFVFKVGVIVAAIVLVFLIGAGLLIGIFLFVGGKSSLNKMAENYEVYDAEIYDKKYGDKIIKELVLNYGKDINQTGEEDIGGLYQAIKHNNIKAVKFFIENNANVEIATFDGTTPLVLAIEENKPKIVELLIKEGKANIYGVYAKETEKYPIYCAVKNKNLNMIKILLNNNFDLKRESYILSYAIENSDENIVKYLVENGADMYSYEITALYQAVLNLNPKLVEYFLDKGASIEKAGGTDVYGNIMMAAAGSKFNNSNDKSPVDLEALEKSAENSAKIMQTIISKVDKKLINDSLEGKTPLIIAVGNSYIDTAKILIENGANINAVDIEGWSALSYAVNNGDIEIAKLLLENKAKIKDELLIAIKSPIVESRINIMKLLIDNKANINYADEDEFTPLNIAIESGDMELTKFLITNGANVNSLMQDGVSLIGYAIAQNNMDLLQILIENGANVNYTNGDSWADTPLKTASRLGLDNVVRILLTRNVDINAVDINGNTALHTAALNSQLSVVKLLLEKNPNLDIQNKVGNTALHLAVISGNIDIVGELVLKGANTRIRNNDGKYPRDIARANNSAAIFEVLREAENKNINQ
;
A
#
# COMPACT_ATOMS: atom_id res chain seq x y z
N MET A 1 -6.03 51.61 18.70
CA MET A 1 -5.08 51.65 19.83
C MET A 1 -5.67 51.10 21.14
N ASN A 2 -6.90 50.57 21.18
CA ASN A 2 -7.55 50.15 22.47
C ASN A 2 -7.70 48.61 22.69
N ASN A 3 -7.02 47.77 21.90
CA ASN A 3 -7.13 46.29 22.06
C ASN A 3 -5.82 45.58 22.47
N GLN A 4 -4.73 46.29 22.67
CA GLN A 4 -3.48 45.70 23.16
C GLN A 4 -3.22 45.87 24.63
N ILE A 5 -3.88 46.81 25.28
CA ILE A 5 -3.67 47.11 26.73
C ILE A 5 -4.38 46.08 27.62
N ASN A 6 -5.50 45.49 27.17
CA ASN A 6 -6.23 44.50 27.98
C ASN A 6 -5.60 43.10 28.04
N ASN A 7 -4.60 42.79 27.20
CA ASN A 7 -3.98 41.46 27.16
C ASN A 7 -2.78 41.30 28.11
N GLU A 8 -2.11 42.39 28.44
CA GLU A 8 -1.00 42.35 29.41
C GLU A 8 -1.48 42.37 30.87
N GLU A 9 -2.52 43.13 31.15
CA GLU A 9 -3.10 43.14 32.52
C GLU A 9 -3.81 41.82 32.82
N SER A 10 -4.51 41.22 31.86
CA SER A 10 -5.10 39.89 32.00
C SER A 10 -4.03 38.81 32.23
N LYS A 11 -2.93 38.85 31.50
CA LYS A 11 -1.80 37.93 31.72
C LYS A 11 -1.12 38.12 33.05
N LYS A 12 -0.93 39.36 33.51
CA LYS A 12 -0.39 39.67 34.86
C LYS A 12 -1.36 39.24 35.95
N PHE A 13 -2.67 39.34 35.74
CA PHE A 13 -3.69 38.87 36.69
C PHE A 13 -3.69 37.34 36.79
N VAL A 14 -3.71 36.62 35.64
CA VAL A 14 -3.66 35.14 35.60
C VAL A 14 -2.33 34.63 36.20
N PHE A 15 -1.21 35.28 35.92
CA PHE A 15 0.08 34.93 36.54
C PHE A 15 0.09 35.18 38.06
N LYS A 16 -0.47 36.30 38.53
CA LYS A 16 -0.60 36.56 39.97
C LYS A 16 -1.53 35.57 40.68
N VAL A 17 -2.66 35.21 40.04
CA VAL A 17 -3.58 34.19 40.57
C VAL A 17 -2.90 32.82 40.56
N GLY A 18 -2.19 32.46 39.51
CA GLY A 18 -1.42 31.21 39.43
C GLY A 18 -0.34 31.11 40.51
N VAL A 19 0.39 32.21 40.77
CA VAL A 19 1.41 32.26 41.85
C VAL A 19 0.76 32.18 43.22
N ILE A 20 -0.39 32.83 43.43
CA ILE A 20 -1.12 32.76 44.71
C ILE A 20 -1.70 31.35 44.93
N VAL A 21 -2.27 30.70 43.89
CA VAL A 21 -2.74 29.31 43.97
C VAL A 21 -1.58 28.36 44.22
N ALA A 22 -0.45 28.51 43.50
CA ALA A 22 0.74 27.71 43.74
C ALA A 22 1.32 27.94 45.18
N ALA A 23 1.29 29.19 45.67
CA ALA A 23 1.73 29.50 47.03
C ALA A 23 0.75 28.93 48.08
N ILE A 24 -0.56 28.94 47.80
CA ILE A 24 -1.56 28.34 48.70
C ILE A 24 -1.42 26.81 48.69
N VAL A 25 -1.22 26.18 47.53
CA VAL A 25 -0.96 24.73 47.41
C VAL A 25 0.37 24.37 48.09
N LEU A 26 1.42 25.20 47.91
CA LEU A 26 2.71 25.00 48.60
C LEU A 26 2.59 25.18 50.11
N VAL A 27 1.80 26.16 50.58
CA VAL A 27 1.50 26.37 52.00
C VAL A 27 0.65 25.23 52.55
N PHE A 28 -0.30 24.69 51.78
CA PHE A 28 -1.06 23.49 52.17
C PHE A 28 -0.16 22.24 52.21
N LEU A 29 0.72 22.05 51.21
CA LEU A 29 1.70 20.94 51.18
C LEU A 29 2.77 21.07 52.27
N ILE A 30 3.29 22.29 52.50
CA ILE A 30 4.23 22.58 53.57
C ILE A 30 3.49 22.56 54.91
N GLY A 31 2.27 23.04 54.96
CA GLY A 31 1.42 23.02 56.17
C GLY A 31 1.04 21.62 56.59
N ALA A 32 0.67 20.74 55.62
CA ALA A 32 0.43 19.32 55.90
C ALA A 32 1.71 18.61 56.35
N GLY A 33 2.83 18.83 55.64
CA GLY A 33 4.13 18.28 56.05
C GLY A 33 4.64 18.85 57.39
N LEU A 34 4.43 20.15 57.67
CA LEU A 34 4.75 20.75 58.96
C LEU A 34 3.78 20.33 60.06
N LEU A 35 2.48 20.19 59.78
CA LEU A 35 1.50 19.65 60.74
C LEU A 35 1.81 18.19 61.07
N ILE A 36 2.16 17.36 60.09
CA ILE A 36 2.65 16.01 60.32
C ILE A 36 3.96 16.01 61.09
N GLY A 37 4.93 16.87 60.74
CA GLY A 37 6.19 17.01 61.45
C GLY A 37 6.03 17.55 62.88
N ILE A 38 5.17 18.55 63.10
CA ILE A 38 4.88 19.13 64.42
C ILE A 38 4.05 18.17 65.28
N PHE A 39 3.08 17.45 64.68
CA PHE A 39 2.30 16.45 65.40
C PHE A 39 3.17 15.28 65.88
N LEU A 40 4.12 14.82 65.06
CA LEU A 40 5.06 13.76 65.41
C LEU A 40 6.16 14.22 66.40
N PHE A 41 6.50 15.51 66.40
CA PHE A 41 7.51 16.04 67.32
C PHE A 41 6.96 16.43 68.70
N VAL A 42 5.66 16.83 68.76
CA VAL A 42 5.03 17.31 69.99
C VAL A 42 4.13 16.26 70.67
N GLY A 43 3.64 15.25 69.90
CA GLY A 43 2.55 14.38 70.36
C GLY A 43 2.94 13.00 70.88
N GLY A 44 4.20 12.59 70.77
CA GLY A 44 4.63 11.26 71.25
C GLY A 44 3.83 10.07 70.69
N LYS A 45 3.83 8.91 71.37
CA LYS A 45 3.10 7.68 70.99
C LYS A 45 1.61 7.87 70.62
N SER A 46 0.94 8.84 71.27
CA SER A 46 -0.49 9.13 71.07
C SER A 46 -0.83 9.71 69.71
N SER A 47 0.09 10.41 69.04
CA SER A 47 -0.16 11.01 67.72
C SER A 47 0.06 10.02 66.58
N LEU A 48 1.04 9.13 66.71
CA LEU A 48 1.25 8.03 65.79
C LEU A 48 0.08 7.05 65.78
N ASN A 49 -0.48 6.74 66.95
CA ASN A 49 -1.64 5.89 67.08
C ASN A 49 -2.88 6.48 66.40
N LYS A 50 -3.14 7.80 66.56
CA LYS A 50 -4.26 8.48 65.90
C LYS A 50 -4.10 8.57 64.38
N MET A 51 -2.87 8.67 63.87
CA MET A 51 -2.61 8.63 62.44
C MET A 51 -2.82 7.22 61.90
N ALA A 52 -2.36 6.18 62.62
CA ALA A 52 -2.53 4.80 62.23
C ALA A 52 -4.02 4.35 62.17
N GLU A 53 -4.90 4.93 63.01
CA GLU A 53 -6.35 4.65 62.99
C GLU A 53 -7.04 5.08 61.69
N ASN A 54 -6.51 6.11 61.01
CA ASN A 54 -7.13 6.73 59.83
C ASN A 54 -6.59 6.18 58.51
N TYR A 55 -5.55 5.37 58.52
CA TYR A 55 -4.90 4.85 57.31
C TYR A 55 -5.02 3.33 57.19
N GLU A 56 -5.05 2.83 55.96
CA GLU A 56 -4.92 1.42 55.63
C GLU A 56 -3.47 1.12 55.18
N VAL A 57 -3.06 -0.17 55.25
CA VAL A 57 -1.69 -0.57 54.93
C VAL A 57 -1.32 -0.26 53.47
N TYR A 58 -2.28 -0.13 52.61
CA TYR A 58 -2.07 0.17 51.19
C TYR A 58 -2.16 1.66 50.85
N ASP A 59 -2.41 2.53 51.80
CA ASP A 59 -2.49 3.97 51.51
C ASP A 59 -1.13 4.54 51.11
N ALA A 60 -1.09 5.16 49.91
CA ALA A 60 0.14 5.66 49.30
C ALA A 60 0.81 6.79 50.16
N GLU A 61 0.02 7.58 50.88
CA GLU A 61 0.48 8.72 51.68
C GLU A 61 1.37 8.33 52.85
N ILE A 62 1.23 7.07 53.35
CA ILE A 62 2.04 6.59 54.51
C ILE A 62 3.48 6.20 54.14
N TYR A 63 3.85 6.12 52.84
CA TYR A 63 5.19 5.68 52.43
C TYR A 63 6.23 6.80 52.37
N ASP A 64 6.04 7.85 53.16
CA ASP A 64 7.05 8.89 53.35
C ASP A 64 8.40 8.30 53.83
N LYS A 65 9.51 8.81 53.27
CA LYS A 65 10.87 8.31 53.55
C LYS A 65 11.26 8.44 55.01
N LYS A 66 10.64 9.35 55.77
CA LYS A 66 11.05 9.68 57.14
C LYS A 66 10.27 8.87 58.18
N TYR A 67 8.98 8.66 57.98
CA TYR A 67 8.08 8.08 58.98
C TYR A 67 7.32 6.84 58.52
N GLY A 68 7.23 6.60 57.22
CA GLY A 68 6.39 5.55 56.64
C GLY A 68 6.65 4.16 57.24
N ASP A 69 7.92 3.78 57.45
CA ASP A 69 8.27 2.50 58.09
C ASP A 69 7.70 2.34 59.51
N LYS A 70 7.60 3.44 60.26
CA LYS A 70 7.02 3.42 61.59
C LYS A 70 5.51 3.29 61.58
N ILE A 71 4.84 4.03 60.68
CA ILE A 71 3.40 3.99 60.54
C ILE A 71 2.95 2.59 60.10
N ILE A 72 3.60 1.99 59.12
CA ILE A 72 3.27 0.64 58.64
C ILE A 72 3.42 -0.39 59.76
N LYS A 73 4.51 -0.31 60.56
CA LYS A 73 4.71 -1.19 61.72
C LYS A 73 3.60 -1.05 62.75
N GLU A 74 3.17 0.18 63.02
CA GLU A 74 2.09 0.46 63.95
C GLU A 74 0.76 -0.11 63.45
N LEU A 75 0.43 0.07 62.17
CA LEU A 75 -0.77 -0.46 61.55
C LEU A 75 -0.85 -1.98 61.69
N VAL A 76 0.21 -2.70 61.34
CA VAL A 76 0.24 -4.19 61.37
C VAL A 76 0.33 -4.71 62.79
N LEU A 77 1.26 -4.24 63.62
CA LEU A 77 1.57 -4.81 64.90
C LEU A 77 0.60 -4.41 66.00
N ASN A 78 0.16 -3.15 66.03
CA ASN A 78 -0.68 -2.67 67.12
C ASN A 78 -2.18 -2.58 66.78
N TYR A 79 -2.51 -2.37 65.50
CA TYR A 79 -3.90 -2.32 65.05
C TYR A 79 -4.37 -3.59 64.33
N GLY A 80 -3.47 -4.58 64.15
CA GLY A 80 -3.81 -5.88 63.57
C GLY A 80 -4.34 -5.81 62.15
N LYS A 81 -3.95 -4.77 61.38
CA LYS A 81 -4.33 -4.68 59.97
C LYS A 81 -3.72 -5.82 59.18
N ASP A 82 -4.47 -6.33 58.20
CA ASP A 82 -4.01 -7.41 57.34
C ASP A 82 -2.82 -6.93 56.49
N ILE A 83 -1.68 -7.60 56.66
CA ILE A 83 -0.46 -7.29 55.89
C ILE A 83 -0.60 -7.53 54.38
N ASN A 84 -1.55 -8.37 53.99
CA ASN A 84 -1.88 -8.71 52.59
C ASN A 84 -3.12 -7.97 52.10
N GLN A 85 -3.66 -7.04 52.88
CA GLN A 85 -4.83 -6.27 52.45
C GLN A 85 -4.53 -5.49 51.17
N THR A 86 -5.43 -5.60 50.21
CA THR A 86 -5.38 -4.86 48.95
C THR A 86 -6.47 -3.78 48.94
N GLY A 87 -6.21 -2.67 48.26
CA GLY A 87 -7.16 -1.60 48.00
C GLY A 87 -7.88 -1.80 46.69
N GLU A 88 -8.38 -0.70 46.13
CA GLU A 88 -8.87 -0.66 44.74
C GLU A 88 -7.73 -1.09 43.81
N GLU A 89 -8.04 -1.84 42.74
CA GLU A 89 -7.09 -2.38 41.77
C GLU A 89 -6.17 -3.51 42.31
N ASP A 90 -6.53 -4.18 43.40
CA ASP A 90 -5.74 -5.26 44.02
C ASP A 90 -4.30 -4.85 44.43
N ILE A 91 -4.08 -3.56 44.70
CA ILE A 91 -2.79 -3.02 45.08
C ILE A 91 -2.65 -3.05 46.60
N GLY A 92 -1.75 -3.88 47.09
CA GLY A 92 -1.45 -4.00 48.54
C GLY A 92 -0.32 -3.10 49.01
N GLY A 93 -0.12 -3.09 50.33
CA GLY A 93 0.93 -2.27 51.00
C GLY A 93 2.33 -2.58 50.50
N LEU A 94 2.65 -3.82 50.17
CA LEU A 94 3.93 -4.21 49.57
C LEU A 94 4.18 -3.52 48.25
N TYR A 95 3.13 -3.44 47.37
CA TYR A 95 3.23 -2.71 46.11
C TYR A 95 3.52 -1.22 46.30
N GLN A 96 2.84 -0.59 47.23
CA GLN A 96 3.08 0.84 47.56
C GLN A 96 4.52 1.04 48.10
N ALA A 97 5.00 0.15 48.94
CA ALA A 97 6.37 0.20 49.41
C ALA A 97 7.41 0.12 48.28
N ILE A 98 7.15 -0.72 47.27
CA ILE A 98 8.01 -0.85 46.09
C ILE A 98 7.96 0.41 45.23
N LYS A 99 6.77 0.90 44.87
CA LYS A 99 6.60 2.13 44.10
C LYS A 99 7.31 3.31 44.70
N HIS A 100 7.18 3.49 46.02
CA HIS A 100 7.83 4.55 46.76
C HIS A 100 9.31 4.27 47.10
N ASN A 101 9.88 3.14 46.63
CA ASN A 101 11.26 2.72 46.88
C ASN A 101 11.62 2.71 48.41
N ASN A 102 10.64 2.34 49.24
CA ASN A 102 10.81 2.25 50.67
C ASN A 102 11.34 0.87 51.08
N ILE A 103 12.67 0.70 51.01
CA ILE A 103 13.37 -0.57 51.32
C ILE A 103 13.04 -1.09 52.72
N LYS A 104 12.91 -0.19 53.74
CA LYS A 104 12.61 -0.59 55.10
C LYS A 104 11.19 -1.13 55.25
N ALA A 105 10.23 -0.53 54.57
CA ALA A 105 8.88 -1.03 54.54
C ALA A 105 8.81 -2.40 53.82
N VAL A 106 9.44 -2.54 52.65
CA VAL A 106 9.52 -3.82 51.93
C VAL A 106 10.13 -4.90 52.84
N LYS A 107 11.23 -4.60 53.56
CA LYS A 107 11.84 -5.55 54.48
C LYS A 107 10.90 -5.91 55.65
N PHE A 108 10.18 -4.96 56.21
CA PHE A 108 9.18 -5.20 57.25
C PHE A 108 8.05 -6.13 56.75
N PHE A 109 7.54 -5.90 55.51
CA PHE A 109 6.52 -6.78 54.91
C PHE A 109 7.03 -8.24 54.79
N ILE A 110 8.25 -8.43 54.31
CA ILE A 110 8.89 -9.76 54.18
C ILE A 110 9.07 -10.41 55.55
N GLU A 111 9.61 -9.71 56.53
CA GLU A 111 9.86 -10.23 57.91
C GLU A 111 8.54 -10.63 58.62
N ASN A 112 7.42 -10.05 58.23
CA ASN A 112 6.10 -10.33 58.81
C ASN A 112 5.23 -11.24 57.87
N ASN A 113 5.89 -12.00 57.01
CA ASN A 113 5.26 -13.01 56.11
C ASN A 113 4.22 -12.45 55.15
N ALA A 114 4.42 -11.26 54.62
CA ALA A 114 3.60 -10.78 53.51
C ALA A 114 3.74 -11.70 52.29
N ASN A 115 2.66 -11.91 51.60
CA ASN A 115 2.66 -12.74 50.38
C ASN A 115 3.39 -11.98 49.22
N VAL A 116 4.63 -12.40 48.98
CA VAL A 116 5.47 -11.80 47.90
C VAL A 116 5.09 -12.29 46.50
N GLU A 117 4.14 -13.23 46.37
CA GLU A 117 3.63 -13.75 45.08
C GLU A 117 2.23 -13.22 44.76
N ILE A 118 1.68 -12.34 45.60
CA ILE A 118 0.37 -11.76 45.27
C ILE A 118 0.49 -10.99 43.95
N ALA A 119 -0.38 -11.28 42.99
CA ALA A 119 -0.35 -10.65 41.68
C ALA A 119 -1.58 -9.76 41.50
N THR A 120 -1.40 -8.65 40.79
CA THR A 120 -2.50 -7.82 40.31
C THR A 120 -3.31 -8.54 39.23
N PHE A 121 -4.45 -7.98 38.83
CA PHE A 121 -5.33 -8.58 37.81
C PHE A 121 -4.61 -8.85 36.48
N ASP A 122 -3.62 -8.02 36.09
CA ASP A 122 -2.79 -8.20 34.89
C ASP A 122 -1.62 -9.17 35.07
N GLY A 123 -1.46 -9.77 36.28
CA GLY A 123 -0.40 -10.73 36.59
C GLY A 123 0.90 -10.11 37.08
N THR A 124 0.95 -8.80 37.34
CA THR A 124 2.13 -8.14 37.89
C THR A 124 2.36 -8.59 39.34
N THR A 125 3.48 -9.28 39.64
CA THR A 125 3.90 -9.62 41.01
C THR A 125 4.76 -8.51 41.61
N PRO A 126 4.98 -8.49 42.95
CA PRO A 126 5.93 -7.59 43.59
C PRO A 126 7.32 -7.61 42.94
N LEU A 127 7.81 -8.78 42.53
CA LEU A 127 9.09 -8.91 41.84
C LEU A 127 9.08 -8.25 40.46
N VAL A 128 8.03 -8.49 39.67
CA VAL A 128 7.86 -7.85 38.34
C VAL A 128 7.77 -6.35 38.50
N LEU A 129 6.95 -5.84 39.43
CA LEU A 129 6.83 -4.41 39.67
C LEU A 129 8.19 -3.79 40.05
N ALA A 130 8.97 -4.46 40.90
CA ALA A 130 10.29 -3.97 41.29
C ALA A 130 11.27 -3.90 40.10
N ILE A 131 11.12 -4.79 39.10
CA ILE A 131 11.88 -4.79 37.87
C ILE A 131 11.40 -3.66 36.95
N GLU A 132 10.09 -3.50 36.75
CA GLU A 132 9.49 -2.41 35.98
C GLU A 132 9.90 -1.04 36.49
N GLU A 133 9.85 -0.86 37.81
CA GLU A 133 10.21 0.36 38.49
C GLU A 133 11.73 0.57 38.63
N ASN A 134 12.54 -0.35 38.13
CA ASN A 134 14.01 -0.32 38.18
C ASN A 134 14.57 -0.16 39.63
N LYS A 135 14.13 -1.03 40.57
CA LYS A 135 14.52 -1.02 41.99
C LYS A 135 15.45 -2.19 42.33
N PRO A 136 16.73 -2.19 41.92
CA PRO A 136 17.62 -3.37 42.05
C PRO A 136 17.76 -3.89 43.48
N LYS A 137 17.84 -2.99 44.48
CA LYS A 137 17.95 -3.39 45.90
C LYS A 137 16.69 -4.10 46.40
N ILE A 138 15.53 -3.69 45.92
CA ILE A 138 14.24 -4.33 46.28
C ILE A 138 14.13 -5.67 45.57
N VAL A 139 14.54 -5.78 44.31
CA VAL A 139 14.60 -7.04 43.58
C VAL A 139 15.45 -8.06 44.34
N GLU A 140 16.67 -7.69 44.74
CA GLU A 140 17.52 -8.57 45.54
C GLU A 140 16.88 -8.97 46.88
N LEU A 141 16.22 -8.02 47.56
CA LEU A 141 15.54 -8.28 48.84
C LEU A 141 14.38 -9.27 48.67
N LEU A 142 13.54 -9.05 47.67
CA LEU A 142 12.42 -9.97 47.35
C LEU A 142 12.91 -11.38 47.04
N ILE A 143 13.99 -11.55 46.27
CA ILE A 143 14.54 -12.85 45.90
C ILE A 143 15.22 -13.50 47.09
N LYS A 144 16.14 -12.82 47.79
CA LYS A 144 16.99 -13.43 48.83
C LYS A 144 16.27 -13.63 50.14
N GLU A 145 15.56 -12.65 50.65
CA GLU A 145 14.87 -12.69 51.94
C GLU A 145 13.39 -13.07 51.76
N GLY A 146 12.68 -12.54 50.75
CA GLY A 146 11.29 -12.87 50.47
C GLY A 146 11.09 -14.20 49.76
N LYS A 147 12.14 -14.78 49.15
CA LYS A 147 12.11 -16.03 48.35
C LYS A 147 11.11 -15.97 47.20
N ALA A 148 10.94 -14.77 46.62
CA ALA A 148 10.09 -14.56 45.48
C ALA A 148 10.50 -15.48 44.32
N ASN A 149 9.51 -16.05 43.61
CA ASN A 149 9.73 -16.94 42.50
C ASN A 149 10.35 -16.17 41.32
N ILE A 150 11.62 -16.43 41.06
CA ILE A 150 12.37 -15.76 39.99
C ILE A 150 11.88 -16.11 38.58
N TYR A 151 11.13 -17.20 38.42
CA TYR A 151 10.47 -17.58 37.16
C TYR A 151 9.08 -16.98 37.00
N GLY A 152 8.57 -16.34 38.06
CA GLY A 152 7.24 -15.75 38.10
C GLY A 152 6.13 -16.73 38.42
N VAL A 153 4.93 -16.21 38.51
CA VAL A 153 3.68 -16.96 38.63
C VAL A 153 2.97 -16.96 37.28
N TYR A 154 1.96 -17.84 37.11
CA TYR A 154 1.21 -17.86 35.86
C TYR A 154 0.62 -16.48 35.53
N ALA A 155 1.14 -15.86 34.48
CA ALA A 155 0.67 -14.58 33.97
C ALA A 155 0.02 -14.76 32.58
N LYS A 156 -0.93 -13.89 32.26
CA LYS A 156 -1.61 -13.90 30.95
C LYS A 156 -0.68 -13.42 29.83
N GLU A 157 0.28 -12.56 30.16
CA GLU A 157 1.19 -11.94 29.22
C GLU A 157 2.63 -12.34 29.52
N THR A 158 3.39 -12.68 28.48
CA THR A 158 4.82 -13.06 28.60
C THR A 158 5.65 -12.02 29.34
N GLU A 159 5.33 -10.75 29.15
CA GLU A 159 6.04 -9.61 29.74
C GLU A 159 5.91 -9.51 31.25
N LYS A 160 4.95 -10.22 31.83
CA LYS A 160 4.73 -10.28 33.29
C LYS A 160 5.58 -11.36 33.98
N TYR A 161 6.44 -12.07 33.23
CA TYR A 161 7.47 -12.91 33.81
C TYR A 161 8.76 -12.09 34.06
N PRO A 162 9.44 -12.23 35.20
CA PRO A 162 10.56 -11.38 35.62
C PRO A 162 11.65 -11.18 34.57
N ILE A 163 12.10 -12.26 33.92
CA ILE A 163 13.17 -12.17 32.93
C ILE A 163 12.72 -11.48 31.63
N TYR A 164 11.49 -11.77 31.17
CA TYR A 164 10.93 -11.13 29.97
C TYR A 164 10.64 -9.65 30.19
N CYS A 165 10.16 -9.28 31.38
CA CYS A 165 10.01 -7.88 31.78
C CYS A 165 11.36 -7.14 31.76
N ALA A 166 12.42 -7.75 32.30
CA ALA A 166 13.76 -7.15 32.31
C ALA A 166 14.31 -6.98 30.88
N VAL A 167 14.06 -7.95 29.98
CA VAL A 167 14.45 -7.90 28.56
C VAL A 167 13.69 -6.81 27.82
N LYS A 168 12.36 -6.75 27.96
CA LYS A 168 11.52 -5.72 27.34
C LYS A 168 11.95 -4.32 27.72
N ASN A 169 12.23 -4.12 29.00
CA ASN A 169 12.69 -2.84 29.54
C ASN A 169 14.17 -2.54 29.23
N LYS A 170 14.84 -3.39 28.45
CA LYS A 170 16.26 -3.26 28.08
C LYS A 170 17.17 -3.08 29.31
N ASN A 171 16.81 -3.73 30.42
CA ASN A 171 17.49 -3.57 31.71
C ASN A 171 18.49 -4.69 31.99
N LEU A 172 19.69 -4.55 31.41
CA LEU A 172 20.77 -5.53 31.59
C LEU A 172 21.11 -5.77 33.06
N ASN A 173 20.98 -4.74 33.95
CA ASN A 173 21.28 -4.89 35.38
C ASN A 173 20.28 -5.85 36.06
N MET A 174 18.99 -5.75 35.74
CA MET A 174 17.99 -6.66 36.29
C MET A 174 18.18 -8.09 35.77
N ILE A 175 18.53 -8.26 34.49
CA ILE A 175 18.91 -9.56 33.94
C ILE A 175 20.07 -10.17 34.71
N LYS A 176 21.12 -9.38 34.97
CA LYS A 176 22.29 -9.81 35.81
C LYS A 176 21.87 -10.24 37.20
N ILE A 177 21.01 -9.49 37.86
CA ILE A 177 20.52 -9.83 39.21
C ILE A 177 19.76 -11.16 39.17
N LEU A 178 18.89 -11.38 38.22
CA LEU A 178 18.14 -12.64 38.09
C LEU A 178 19.08 -13.84 37.85
N LEU A 179 20.05 -13.73 36.94
CA LEU A 179 21.01 -14.80 36.65
C LEU A 179 21.93 -15.09 37.84
N ASN A 180 22.39 -14.06 38.54
CA ASN A 180 23.21 -14.21 39.75
C ASN A 180 22.43 -14.87 40.91
N ASN A 181 21.11 -14.91 40.86
CA ASN A 181 20.27 -15.56 41.82
C ASN A 181 19.74 -16.94 41.30
N ASN A 182 20.52 -17.60 40.44
CA ASN A 182 20.31 -18.93 39.92
C ASN A 182 19.12 -19.08 38.96
N PHE A 183 18.78 -18.04 38.22
CA PHE A 183 17.86 -18.17 37.10
C PHE A 183 18.52 -19.04 36.01
N ASP A 184 17.87 -20.15 35.64
CA ASP A 184 18.36 -21.05 34.60
C ASP A 184 17.77 -20.75 33.24
N LEU A 185 18.56 -20.12 32.37
CA LEU A 185 18.15 -19.72 31.00
C LEU A 185 17.73 -20.94 30.14
N LYS A 186 18.18 -22.14 30.44
CA LYS A 186 17.82 -23.34 29.67
C LYS A 186 16.37 -23.76 29.85
N ARG A 187 15.70 -23.26 30.88
CA ARG A 187 14.26 -23.48 31.08
C ARG A 187 13.39 -22.57 30.22
N GLU A 188 13.97 -21.50 29.66
CA GLU A 188 13.28 -20.48 28.94
C GLU A 188 13.65 -20.54 27.45
N SER A 189 13.11 -21.54 26.74
CA SER A 189 13.43 -21.77 25.32
C SER A 189 13.13 -20.58 24.41
N TYR A 190 12.19 -19.71 24.78
CA TYR A 190 11.77 -18.54 23.98
C TYR A 190 12.56 -17.27 24.29
N ILE A 191 13.34 -17.23 25.40
CA ILE A 191 13.94 -15.98 25.88
C ILE A 191 14.85 -15.31 24.85
N LEU A 192 15.60 -16.08 24.09
CA LEU A 192 16.55 -15.55 23.12
C LEU A 192 15.82 -14.96 21.91
N SER A 193 14.78 -15.62 21.40
CA SER A 193 13.92 -15.07 20.35
C SER A 193 13.26 -13.77 20.80
N TYR A 194 12.70 -13.77 22.01
CA TYR A 194 12.09 -12.59 22.59
C TYR A 194 13.08 -11.41 22.71
N ALA A 195 14.32 -11.71 23.13
CA ALA A 195 15.37 -10.68 23.25
C ALA A 195 15.81 -10.12 21.90
N ILE A 196 15.90 -10.95 20.85
CA ILE A 196 16.23 -10.53 19.48
C ILE A 196 15.15 -9.58 18.93
N GLU A 197 13.89 -9.81 19.27
CA GLU A 197 12.77 -8.97 18.82
C GLU A 197 12.63 -7.66 19.61
N ASN A 198 12.85 -7.70 20.92
CA ASN A 198 12.41 -6.64 21.82
C ASN A 198 13.56 -5.87 22.49
N SER A 199 14.81 -6.28 22.32
CA SER A 199 15.92 -5.75 23.09
C SER A 199 17.07 -5.23 22.20
N ASP A 200 18.19 -4.94 22.82
CA ASP A 200 19.41 -4.54 22.13
C ASP A 200 20.42 -5.71 22.00
N GLU A 201 21.39 -5.51 21.13
CA GLU A 201 22.42 -6.52 20.86
C GLU A 201 23.23 -6.94 22.09
N ASN A 202 23.42 -6.03 23.06
CA ASN A 202 24.23 -6.32 24.25
C ASN A 202 23.49 -7.31 25.17
N ILE A 203 22.18 -7.19 25.27
CA ILE A 203 21.36 -8.10 26.06
C ILE A 203 21.33 -9.48 25.41
N VAL A 204 21.14 -9.54 24.08
CA VAL A 204 21.20 -10.82 23.33
C VAL A 204 22.54 -11.52 23.54
N LYS A 205 23.65 -10.78 23.35
CA LYS A 205 25.00 -11.32 23.58
C LYS A 205 25.19 -11.80 25.00
N TYR A 206 24.74 -11.01 25.98
CA TYR A 206 24.84 -11.40 27.39
C TYR A 206 24.07 -12.66 27.73
N LEU A 207 22.85 -12.83 27.19
CA LEU A 207 22.05 -14.05 27.40
C LEU A 207 22.75 -15.27 26.80
N VAL A 208 23.30 -15.19 25.57
CA VAL A 208 24.06 -16.28 24.95
C VAL A 208 25.31 -16.62 25.76
N GLU A 209 26.08 -15.65 26.21
CA GLU A 209 27.27 -15.85 27.02
C GLU A 209 26.99 -16.48 28.38
N ASN A 210 25.75 -16.35 28.88
CA ASN A 210 25.29 -16.97 30.13
C ASN A 210 24.46 -18.24 29.89
N GLY A 211 24.51 -18.81 28.68
CA GLY A 211 24.02 -20.16 28.42
C GLY A 211 22.61 -20.25 27.84
N ALA A 212 22.05 -19.17 27.30
CA ALA A 212 20.84 -19.24 26.50
C ALA A 212 21.08 -20.10 25.25
N ASP A 213 20.17 -21.00 24.96
CA ASP A 213 20.30 -21.94 23.84
C ASP A 213 19.91 -21.27 22.51
N MET A 214 20.84 -21.23 21.57
CA MET A 214 20.61 -20.66 20.22
C MET A 214 19.69 -21.52 19.34
N TYR A 215 19.31 -22.71 19.77
CA TYR A 215 18.51 -23.67 19.00
C TYR A 215 17.21 -24.10 19.71
N SER A 216 16.87 -23.48 20.81
CA SER A 216 15.85 -23.95 21.76
C SER A 216 14.40 -23.67 21.38
N TYR A 217 14.14 -23.00 20.24
CA TYR A 217 12.79 -22.65 19.80
C TYR A 217 12.58 -23.05 18.34
N GLU A 218 11.33 -22.98 17.83
CA GLU A 218 10.96 -23.35 16.45
C GLU A 218 11.84 -22.66 15.42
N ILE A 219 12.26 -21.41 15.71
CA ILE A 219 13.13 -20.59 14.87
C ILE A 219 14.46 -20.39 15.60
N THR A 220 15.57 -20.78 15.00
CA THR A 220 16.90 -20.59 15.61
C THR A 220 17.24 -19.10 15.74
N ALA A 221 18.09 -18.77 16.71
CA ALA A 221 18.55 -17.39 16.94
C ALA A 221 19.22 -16.78 15.70
N LEU A 222 19.99 -17.57 14.95
CA LEU A 222 20.62 -17.14 13.70
C LEU A 222 19.54 -16.78 12.65
N TYR A 223 18.55 -17.65 12.46
CA TYR A 223 17.49 -17.39 11.49
C TYR A 223 16.64 -16.17 11.89
N GLN A 224 16.33 -16.01 13.19
CA GLN A 224 15.63 -14.82 13.70
C GLN A 224 16.43 -13.52 13.47
N ALA A 225 17.75 -13.56 13.66
CA ALA A 225 18.61 -12.41 13.39
C ALA A 225 18.63 -12.04 11.90
N VAL A 226 18.59 -13.05 11.02
CA VAL A 226 18.48 -12.85 9.57
C VAL A 226 17.11 -12.28 9.20
N LEU A 227 16.02 -12.82 9.73
CA LEU A 227 14.66 -12.30 9.50
C LEU A 227 14.50 -10.82 9.91
N ASN A 228 15.17 -10.43 10.99
CA ASN A 228 15.13 -9.04 11.47
C ASN A 228 16.17 -8.14 10.79
N LEU A 229 16.85 -8.64 9.77
CA LEU A 229 17.92 -7.96 9.04
C LEU A 229 18.95 -7.29 9.98
N ASN A 230 19.43 -8.03 10.99
CA ASN A 230 20.45 -7.56 11.92
C ASN A 230 21.83 -8.20 11.63
N PRO A 231 22.69 -7.58 10.79
CA PRO A 231 23.96 -8.16 10.37
C PRO A 231 24.92 -8.39 11.54
N LYS A 232 24.91 -7.53 12.57
CA LYS A 232 25.80 -7.69 13.73
C LYS A 232 25.46 -8.92 14.58
N LEU A 233 24.17 -9.22 14.74
CA LEU A 233 23.77 -10.45 15.41
C LEU A 233 24.03 -11.69 14.56
N VAL A 234 23.87 -11.59 13.24
CA VAL A 234 24.21 -12.66 12.30
C VAL A 234 25.69 -13.02 12.41
N GLU A 235 26.59 -12.03 12.32
CA GLU A 235 28.04 -12.23 12.49
C GLU A 235 28.33 -12.84 13.89
N TYR A 236 27.77 -12.29 14.94
CA TYR A 236 27.97 -12.78 16.31
C TYR A 236 27.55 -14.26 16.46
N PHE A 237 26.37 -14.64 15.96
CA PHE A 237 25.92 -16.03 16.06
C PHE A 237 26.80 -16.98 15.24
N LEU A 238 27.24 -16.57 14.06
CA LEU A 238 28.16 -17.36 13.25
C LEU A 238 29.53 -17.53 13.95
N ASP A 239 30.06 -16.49 14.59
CA ASP A 239 31.29 -16.54 15.39
C ASP A 239 31.15 -17.46 16.62
N LYS A 240 29.96 -17.54 17.20
CA LYS A 240 29.64 -18.48 18.29
C LYS A 240 29.37 -19.92 17.80
N GLY A 241 29.52 -20.16 16.49
CA GLY A 241 29.37 -21.50 15.90
C GLY A 241 27.94 -21.91 15.56
N ALA A 242 27.02 -20.95 15.42
CA ALA A 242 25.68 -21.26 14.95
C ALA A 242 25.74 -21.87 13.53
N SER A 243 25.07 -23.01 13.34
CA SER A 243 25.03 -23.69 12.05
C SER A 243 23.99 -23.10 11.14
N ILE A 244 24.40 -22.69 9.93
CA ILE A 244 23.48 -22.24 8.87
C ILE A 244 22.57 -23.38 8.42
N GLU A 245 23.06 -24.62 8.38
CA GLU A 245 22.29 -25.80 7.99
C GLU A 245 21.13 -26.09 8.97
N LYS A 246 21.32 -25.74 10.26
CA LYS A 246 20.31 -25.88 11.30
C LYS A 246 19.43 -24.63 11.42
N ALA A 247 19.78 -23.55 10.74
CA ALA A 247 18.96 -22.36 10.65
C ALA A 247 17.76 -22.66 9.73
N GLY A 248 16.79 -23.41 10.28
CA GLY A 248 15.61 -23.86 9.55
C GLY A 248 14.76 -22.69 9.10
N GLY A 249 14.28 -22.78 7.86
CA GLY A 249 13.21 -21.93 7.37
C GLY A 249 11.87 -22.34 7.97
N THR A 250 10.93 -21.40 7.95
CA THR A 250 9.54 -21.67 8.32
C THR A 250 8.68 -21.70 7.07
N ASP A 251 7.53 -22.37 7.15
CA ASP A 251 6.53 -22.36 6.07
C ASP A 251 6.00 -20.95 5.76
N VAL A 252 6.22 -20.00 6.68
CA VAL A 252 5.74 -18.61 6.53
C VAL A 252 6.76 -17.71 5.84
N TYR A 253 8.05 -17.85 6.14
CA TYR A 253 9.10 -16.93 5.67
C TYR A 253 10.13 -17.57 4.73
N GLY A 254 10.00 -18.87 4.48
CA GLY A 254 10.90 -19.61 3.60
C GLY A 254 12.28 -19.91 4.21
N ASN A 255 13.25 -20.20 3.38
CA ASN A 255 14.61 -20.54 3.81
C ASN A 255 15.43 -19.30 4.21
N ILE A 256 16.64 -19.53 4.76
CA ILE A 256 17.52 -18.43 5.24
C ILE A 256 17.89 -17.41 4.14
N MET A 257 17.94 -17.82 2.87
CA MET A 257 18.22 -16.93 1.75
C MET A 257 17.04 -16.00 1.47
N MET A 258 15.78 -16.53 1.58
CA MET A 258 14.56 -15.72 1.47
C MET A 258 14.45 -14.73 2.63
N ALA A 259 14.76 -15.20 3.86
CA ALA A 259 14.81 -14.34 5.04
C ALA A 259 15.82 -13.20 4.87
N ALA A 260 17.03 -13.51 4.37
CA ALA A 260 18.07 -12.50 4.09
C ALA A 260 17.66 -11.52 2.97
N ALA A 261 16.86 -11.97 2.01
CA ALA A 261 16.29 -11.12 0.97
C ALA A 261 15.12 -10.26 1.48
N GLY A 262 14.69 -10.42 2.73
CA GLY A 262 13.65 -9.59 3.36
C GLY A 262 12.25 -10.18 3.27
N SER A 263 12.06 -11.50 3.29
CA SER A 263 10.74 -12.15 3.18
C SER A 263 9.73 -11.68 4.23
N LYS A 264 10.19 -11.33 5.44
CA LYS A 264 9.34 -10.80 6.50
C LYS A 264 8.67 -9.46 6.12
N PHE A 265 9.35 -8.64 5.35
CA PHE A 265 8.89 -7.29 5.00
C PHE A 265 7.91 -7.29 3.83
N ASN A 266 7.97 -8.28 2.94
CA ASN A 266 7.03 -8.43 1.82
C ASN A 266 5.59 -8.80 2.24
N ASN A 267 5.41 -9.31 3.47
CA ASN A 267 4.10 -9.77 3.96
C ASN A 267 3.35 -8.71 4.78
N SER A 268 3.91 -7.52 4.97
CA SER A 268 3.22 -6.45 5.71
C SER A 268 2.21 -5.73 4.82
N ASN A 269 0.91 -5.92 5.08
CA ASN A 269 -0.18 -5.10 4.56
C ASN A 269 -0.22 -3.70 5.22
N ASP A 270 0.85 -3.29 5.86
CA ASP A 270 0.94 -2.02 6.58
C ASP A 270 1.10 -0.86 5.59
N LYS A 271 0.06 -0.05 5.49
CA LYS A 271 0.01 1.18 4.68
C LYS A 271 0.54 2.41 5.43
N SER A 272 1.36 2.23 6.45
CA SER A 272 2.01 3.34 7.14
C SER A 272 2.89 4.13 6.17
N PRO A 273 3.11 5.44 6.43
CA PRO A 273 4.04 6.23 5.64
C PRO A 273 5.41 5.54 5.61
N VAL A 274 5.95 5.34 4.42
CA VAL A 274 7.25 4.69 4.22
C VAL A 274 8.34 5.55 4.85
N ASP A 275 9.02 5.03 5.86
CA ASP A 275 10.24 5.61 6.39
C ASP A 275 11.40 5.25 5.45
N LEU A 276 11.81 6.20 4.62
CA LEU A 276 12.86 6.01 3.62
C LEU A 276 14.21 5.64 4.25
N GLU A 277 14.56 6.21 5.40
CA GLU A 277 15.80 5.90 6.11
C GLU A 277 15.79 4.44 6.63
N ALA A 278 14.64 4.00 7.15
CA ALA A 278 14.47 2.61 7.58
C ALA A 278 14.54 1.63 6.40
N LEU A 279 14.00 2.01 5.24
CA LEU A 279 14.05 1.19 4.03
C LEU A 279 15.48 1.07 3.50
N GLU A 280 16.21 2.18 3.36
CA GLU A 280 17.63 2.19 2.95
C GLU A 280 18.49 1.34 3.88
N LYS A 281 18.30 1.48 5.19
CA LYS A 281 19.00 0.67 6.17
C LYS A 281 18.67 -0.82 6.06
N SER A 282 17.42 -1.15 5.78
CA SER A 282 17.01 -2.54 5.57
C SER A 282 17.67 -3.14 4.33
N ALA A 283 17.76 -2.39 3.24
CA ALA A 283 18.43 -2.79 2.01
C ALA A 283 19.95 -3.02 2.25
N GLU A 284 20.62 -2.09 2.93
CA GLU A 284 22.02 -2.22 3.32
C GLU A 284 22.28 -3.46 4.19
N ASN A 285 21.42 -3.67 5.19
CA ASN A 285 21.52 -4.81 6.09
C ASN A 285 21.29 -6.14 5.37
N SER A 286 20.29 -6.20 4.49
CA SER A 286 20.03 -7.36 3.62
C SER A 286 21.27 -7.72 2.79
N ALA A 287 21.89 -6.74 2.12
CA ALA A 287 23.09 -6.96 1.33
C ALA A 287 24.27 -7.46 2.17
N LYS A 288 24.52 -6.88 3.36
CA LYS A 288 25.56 -7.33 4.29
C LYS A 288 25.36 -8.77 4.74
N ILE A 289 24.14 -9.11 5.12
CA ILE A 289 23.78 -10.47 5.55
C ILE A 289 23.96 -11.43 4.38
N MET A 290 23.41 -11.08 3.20
CA MET A 290 23.54 -11.90 2.01
C MET A 290 25.01 -12.19 1.68
N GLN A 291 25.86 -11.17 1.68
CA GLN A 291 27.31 -11.31 1.46
C GLN A 291 27.96 -12.25 2.49
N THR A 292 27.52 -12.20 3.75
CA THR A 292 28.07 -13.02 4.84
C THR A 292 27.70 -14.50 4.68
N ILE A 293 26.48 -14.80 4.24
CA ILE A 293 25.94 -16.17 4.25
C ILE A 293 26.05 -16.88 2.90
N ILE A 294 26.05 -16.15 1.77
CA ILE A 294 25.92 -16.71 0.41
C ILE A 294 26.93 -17.82 0.09
N SER A 295 28.17 -17.67 0.57
CA SER A 295 29.23 -18.65 0.35
C SER A 295 29.16 -19.86 1.29
N LYS A 296 28.31 -19.81 2.32
CA LYS A 296 28.19 -20.81 3.37
C LYS A 296 26.91 -21.66 3.25
N VAL A 297 26.01 -21.28 2.36
CA VAL A 297 24.74 -22.00 2.14
C VAL A 297 24.85 -23.01 1.00
N ASP A 298 23.97 -24.03 1.02
CA ASP A 298 23.81 -24.90 -0.14
C ASP A 298 23.27 -24.07 -1.33
N LYS A 299 23.95 -24.16 -2.48
CA LYS A 299 23.61 -23.42 -3.70
C LYS A 299 22.16 -23.63 -4.16
N LYS A 300 21.54 -24.77 -3.84
CA LYS A 300 20.12 -25.01 -4.16
C LYS A 300 19.19 -23.99 -3.50
N LEU A 301 19.54 -23.50 -2.29
CA LEU A 301 18.72 -22.54 -1.55
C LEU A 301 18.64 -21.18 -2.23
N ILE A 302 19.57 -20.85 -3.14
CA ILE A 302 19.56 -19.61 -3.92
C ILE A 302 18.34 -19.55 -4.85
N ASN A 303 17.90 -20.74 -5.32
CA ASN A 303 16.79 -20.88 -6.27
C ASN A 303 15.58 -21.61 -5.70
N ASP A 304 15.61 -21.94 -4.43
CA ASP A 304 14.47 -22.50 -3.74
C ASP A 304 13.38 -21.43 -3.61
N SER A 305 12.12 -21.85 -3.48
CA SER A 305 11.00 -20.91 -3.50
C SER A 305 9.91 -21.28 -2.51
N LEU A 306 9.28 -20.27 -1.96
CA LEU A 306 8.02 -20.34 -1.23
C LEU A 306 6.94 -19.66 -2.07
N GLU A 307 5.89 -20.38 -2.42
CA GLU A 307 4.85 -19.91 -3.35
C GLU A 307 5.42 -19.37 -4.68
N GLY A 308 6.50 -20.01 -5.18
CA GLY A 308 7.22 -19.57 -6.36
C GLY A 308 8.15 -18.36 -6.15
N LYS A 309 8.04 -17.64 -5.05
CA LYS A 309 8.91 -16.49 -4.74
C LYS A 309 10.29 -16.97 -4.35
N THR A 310 11.26 -16.76 -5.22
CA THR A 310 12.68 -17.02 -4.96
C THR A 310 13.31 -15.89 -4.15
N PRO A 311 14.50 -16.09 -3.53
CA PRO A 311 15.24 -14.99 -2.90
C PRO A 311 15.44 -13.77 -3.80
N LEU A 312 15.66 -13.97 -5.11
CA LEU A 312 15.79 -12.87 -6.07
C LEU A 312 14.48 -12.09 -6.23
N ILE A 313 13.35 -12.78 -6.39
CA ILE A 313 12.04 -12.14 -6.48
C ILE A 313 11.75 -11.33 -5.22
N ILE A 314 12.05 -11.88 -4.04
CA ILE A 314 11.86 -11.20 -2.77
C ILE A 314 12.74 -9.94 -2.65
N ALA A 315 14.03 -10.05 -2.98
CA ALA A 315 14.96 -8.92 -2.94
C ALA A 315 14.51 -7.78 -3.87
N VAL A 316 14.09 -8.13 -5.09
CA VAL A 316 13.61 -7.16 -6.08
C VAL A 316 12.26 -6.56 -5.64
N GLY A 317 11.35 -7.37 -5.10
CA GLY A 317 10.08 -6.89 -4.56
C GLY A 317 10.23 -5.85 -3.44
N ASN A 318 11.33 -5.94 -2.68
CA ASN A 318 11.73 -4.98 -1.64
C ASN A 318 12.61 -3.83 -2.17
N SER A 319 12.92 -3.77 -3.46
CA SER A 319 13.85 -2.80 -4.06
C SER A 319 15.29 -2.88 -3.52
N TYR A 320 15.75 -4.07 -3.10
CA TYR A 320 17.09 -4.30 -2.53
C TYR A 320 18.10 -4.62 -3.64
N ILE A 321 18.57 -3.58 -4.36
CA ILE A 321 19.42 -3.71 -5.54
C ILE A 321 20.73 -4.46 -5.29
N ASP A 322 21.43 -4.18 -4.19
CA ASP A 322 22.71 -4.82 -3.91
C ASP A 322 22.55 -6.29 -3.54
N THR A 323 21.47 -6.63 -2.81
CA THR A 323 21.09 -8.02 -2.55
C THR A 323 20.76 -8.75 -3.83
N ALA A 324 20.02 -8.13 -4.76
CA ALA A 324 19.72 -8.69 -6.07
C ALA A 324 21.00 -8.93 -6.89
N LYS A 325 21.95 -7.99 -6.89
CA LYS A 325 23.28 -8.17 -7.55
C LYS A 325 24.02 -9.40 -7.00
N ILE A 326 24.13 -9.49 -5.66
CA ILE A 326 24.81 -10.62 -5.01
C ILE A 326 24.16 -11.95 -5.41
N LEU A 327 22.84 -12.02 -5.43
CA LEU A 327 22.10 -13.23 -5.81
C LEU A 327 22.34 -13.60 -7.28
N ILE A 328 22.30 -12.63 -8.20
CA ILE A 328 22.54 -12.84 -9.63
C ILE A 328 23.95 -13.34 -9.87
N GLU A 329 24.96 -12.70 -9.28
CA GLU A 329 26.37 -13.10 -9.38
C GLU A 329 26.63 -14.52 -8.87
N ASN A 330 25.80 -15.01 -7.94
CA ASN A 330 25.91 -16.35 -7.37
C ASN A 330 24.95 -17.38 -8.01
N GLY A 331 24.30 -17.05 -9.13
CA GLY A 331 23.55 -18.00 -9.95
C GLY A 331 22.05 -18.07 -9.64
N ALA A 332 21.47 -17.00 -9.16
CA ALA A 332 20.01 -16.90 -9.03
C ALA A 332 19.34 -17.02 -10.41
N ASN A 333 18.25 -17.76 -10.47
CA ASN A 333 17.44 -17.87 -11.68
C ASN A 333 16.65 -16.58 -11.93
N ILE A 334 17.17 -15.77 -12.86
CA ILE A 334 16.59 -14.46 -13.20
C ILE A 334 15.16 -14.57 -13.76
N ASN A 335 14.84 -15.70 -14.38
CA ASN A 335 13.58 -15.94 -15.07
C ASN A 335 12.62 -16.84 -14.28
N ALA A 336 12.85 -17.02 -12.96
CA ALA A 336 11.88 -17.65 -12.09
C ALA A 336 10.61 -16.80 -12.01
N VAL A 337 9.47 -17.45 -11.86
CA VAL A 337 8.16 -16.79 -11.66
C VAL A 337 7.49 -17.34 -10.41
N ASP A 338 6.72 -16.51 -9.74
CA ASP A 338 5.90 -16.93 -8.63
C ASP A 338 4.58 -17.59 -9.10
N ILE A 339 3.72 -17.94 -8.16
CA ILE A 339 2.42 -18.59 -8.45
C ILE A 339 1.46 -17.69 -9.24
N GLU A 340 1.67 -16.38 -9.24
CA GLU A 340 0.90 -15.40 -9.99
C GLU A 340 1.49 -15.17 -11.39
N GLY A 341 2.62 -15.83 -11.71
CA GLY A 341 3.35 -15.69 -12.98
C GLY A 341 4.28 -14.49 -13.06
N TRP A 342 4.56 -13.80 -11.94
CA TRP A 342 5.41 -12.62 -11.89
C TRP A 342 6.89 -13.01 -11.76
N SER A 343 7.71 -12.44 -12.62
CA SER A 343 9.16 -12.54 -12.57
C SER A 343 9.77 -11.43 -11.70
N ALA A 344 11.06 -11.53 -11.39
CA ALA A 344 11.79 -10.42 -10.78
C ALA A 344 11.67 -9.13 -11.62
N LEU A 345 11.71 -9.23 -12.96
CA LEU A 345 11.55 -8.08 -13.84
C LEU A 345 10.15 -7.48 -13.73
N SER A 346 9.11 -8.31 -13.61
CA SER A 346 7.72 -7.85 -13.42
C SER A 346 7.57 -7.01 -12.13
N TYR A 347 8.19 -7.47 -11.02
CA TYR A 347 8.22 -6.71 -9.77
C TYR A 347 8.99 -5.39 -9.89
N ALA A 348 10.18 -5.39 -10.51
CA ALA A 348 10.97 -4.17 -10.70
C ALA A 348 10.21 -3.13 -11.53
N VAL A 349 9.53 -3.58 -12.58
CA VAL A 349 8.71 -2.72 -13.46
C VAL A 349 7.51 -2.14 -12.69
N ASN A 350 6.80 -2.97 -11.92
CA ASN A 350 5.66 -2.53 -11.13
C ASN A 350 6.04 -1.51 -10.05
N ASN A 351 7.20 -1.71 -9.40
CA ASN A 351 7.73 -0.82 -8.38
C ASN A 351 8.33 0.48 -8.96
N GLY A 352 8.50 0.58 -10.27
CA GLY A 352 9.13 1.72 -10.89
C GLY A 352 10.66 1.75 -10.78
N ASP A 353 11.31 0.63 -10.43
CA ASP A 353 12.73 0.50 -10.13
C ASP A 353 13.56 0.37 -11.40
N ILE A 354 13.88 1.50 -12.04
CA ILE A 354 14.62 1.54 -13.32
C ILE A 354 15.99 0.86 -13.22
N GLU A 355 16.73 1.09 -12.13
CA GLU A 355 18.08 0.53 -11.96
C GLU A 355 18.05 -0.99 -11.77
N ILE A 356 17.06 -1.50 -11.05
CA ILE A 356 16.89 -2.96 -10.89
C ILE A 356 16.41 -3.58 -12.21
N ALA A 357 15.46 -2.96 -12.89
CA ALA A 357 15.01 -3.43 -14.21
C ALA A 357 16.17 -3.49 -15.20
N LYS A 358 17.03 -2.47 -15.22
CA LYS A 358 18.24 -2.43 -16.04
C LYS A 358 19.21 -3.55 -15.68
N LEU A 359 19.50 -3.74 -14.40
CA LEU A 359 20.34 -4.84 -13.90
C LEU A 359 19.82 -6.21 -14.38
N LEU A 360 18.53 -6.46 -14.26
CA LEU A 360 17.92 -7.72 -14.68
C LEU A 360 18.02 -7.93 -16.20
N LEU A 361 17.76 -6.90 -17.00
CA LEU A 361 17.83 -6.95 -18.45
C LEU A 361 19.26 -7.16 -18.95
N GLU A 362 20.26 -6.50 -18.36
CA GLU A 362 21.69 -6.73 -18.64
C GLU A 362 22.10 -8.19 -18.36
N ASN A 363 21.44 -8.82 -17.38
CA ASN A 363 21.62 -10.23 -17.04
C ASN A 363 20.61 -11.17 -17.75
N LYS A 364 20.02 -10.73 -18.86
CA LYS A 364 19.17 -11.52 -19.77
C LYS A 364 17.82 -11.95 -19.18
N ALA A 365 17.21 -11.12 -18.36
CA ALA A 365 15.81 -11.29 -18.00
C ALA A 365 14.94 -11.31 -19.27
N LYS A 366 14.02 -12.24 -19.33
CA LYS A 366 13.05 -12.32 -20.43
C LYS A 366 11.96 -11.29 -20.24
N ILE A 367 11.57 -10.64 -21.32
CA ILE A 367 10.44 -9.72 -21.36
C ILE A 367 9.24 -10.46 -21.96
N LYS A 368 8.11 -10.43 -21.32
CA LYS A 368 6.84 -11.01 -21.79
C LYS A 368 5.75 -9.92 -21.85
N ASP A 369 5.20 -9.57 -20.73
CA ASP A 369 4.06 -8.66 -20.56
C ASP A 369 4.41 -7.41 -19.72
N GLU A 370 5.69 -7.19 -19.46
CA GLU A 370 6.16 -6.10 -18.60
C GLU A 370 5.76 -4.71 -19.11
N LEU A 371 5.50 -4.52 -20.42
CA LEU A 371 4.95 -3.27 -20.93
C LEU A 371 3.52 -3.02 -20.42
N LEU A 372 2.71 -4.06 -20.30
CA LEU A 372 1.37 -3.97 -19.73
C LEU A 372 1.41 -3.73 -18.23
N ILE A 373 2.37 -4.36 -17.53
CA ILE A 373 2.60 -4.10 -16.10
C ILE A 373 3.02 -2.63 -15.90
N ALA A 374 3.94 -2.12 -16.72
CA ALA A 374 4.40 -0.73 -16.64
C ALA A 374 3.25 0.28 -16.80
N ILE A 375 2.34 0.03 -17.74
CA ILE A 375 1.17 0.89 -17.96
C ILE A 375 0.20 0.86 -16.77
N LYS A 376 -0.04 -0.32 -16.23
CA LYS A 376 -0.98 -0.56 -15.12
C LYS A 376 -0.36 -0.20 -13.75
N SER A 377 0.96 0.03 -13.68
CA SER A 377 1.67 0.39 -12.45
C SER A 377 1.15 1.72 -11.85
N PRO A 378 1.00 1.79 -10.52
CA PRO A 378 0.62 3.02 -9.83
C PRO A 378 1.72 4.11 -9.88
N ILE A 379 2.97 3.75 -10.21
CA ILE A 379 4.12 4.66 -10.24
C ILE A 379 4.20 5.36 -11.59
N VAL A 380 3.55 6.49 -11.72
CA VAL A 380 3.43 7.24 -12.98
C VAL A 380 4.74 7.89 -13.42
N GLU A 381 5.52 8.41 -12.45
CA GLU A 381 6.73 9.21 -12.72
C GLU A 381 7.82 8.43 -13.48
N SER A 382 7.98 7.15 -13.22
CA SER A 382 8.99 6.30 -13.89
C SER A 382 8.46 5.55 -15.11
N ARG A 383 7.16 5.58 -15.37
CA ARG A 383 6.45 4.76 -16.37
C ARG A 383 7.11 4.85 -17.75
N ILE A 384 7.24 6.04 -18.31
CA ILE A 384 7.78 6.24 -19.66
C ILE A 384 9.24 5.78 -19.74
N ASN A 385 10.04 6.05 -18.69
CA ASN A 385 11.44 5.64 -18.66
C ASN A 385 11.62 4.11 -18.63
N ILE A 386 10.79 3.42 -17.84
CA ILE A 386 10.78 1.96 -17.80
C ILE A 386 10.30 1.39 -19.13
N MET A 387 9.24 1.92 -19.71
CA MET A 387 8.74 1.48 -21.00
C MET A 387 9.78 1.67 -22.10
N LYS A 388 10.50 2.80 -22.08
CA LYS A 388 11.61 3.03 -23.01
C LYS A 388 12.70 1.99 -22.82
N LEU A 389 13.10 1.72 -21.56
CA LEU A 389 14.09 0.69 -21.25
C LEU A 389 13.67 -0.69 -21.78
N LEU A 390 12.41 -1.07 -21.60
CA LEU A 390 11.86 -2.34 -22.09
C LEU A 390 11.86 -2.40 -23.63
N ILE A 391 11.44 -1.34 -24.31
CA ILE A 391 11.41 -1.25 -25.78
C ILE A 391 12.83 -1.30 -26.36
N ASP A 392 13.80 -0.60 -25.76
CA ASP A 392 15.21 -0.63 -26.14
C ASP A 392 15.79 -2.06 -26.02
N ASN A 393 15.27 -2.85 -25.07
CA ASN A 393 15.60 -4.26 -24.88
C ASN A 393 14.65 -5.23 -25.62
N LYS A 394 13.96 -4.76 -26.66
CA LYS A 394 13.15 -5.55 -27.60
C LYS A 394 11.84 -6.09 -27.03
N ALA A 395 11.26 -5.43 -26.03
CA ALA A 395 9.88 -5.72 -25.64
C ALA A 395 8.95 -5.64 -26.85
N ASN A 396 8.00 -6.57 -26.92
CA ASN A 396 6.97 -6.51 -27.95
C ASN A 396 5.97 -5.40 -27.61
N ILE A 397 6.09 -4.25 -28.26
CA ILE A 397 5.21 -3.09 -28.04
C ILE A 397 3.76 -3.37 -28.40
N ASN A 398 3.50 -4.43 -29.17
CA ASN A 398 2.17 -4.86 -29.58
C ASN A 398 1.73 -6.15 -28.86
N TYR A 399 2.37 -6.49 -27.73
CA TYR A 399 1.93 -7.62 -26.92
C TYR A 399 0.51 -7.36 -26.41
N ALA A 400 -0.37 -8.34 -26.59
CA ALA A 400 -1.73 -8.29 -26.08
C ALA A 400 -1.90 -9.33 -24.94
N ASP A 401 -2.64 -8.97 -23.91
CA ASP A 401 -3.02 -9.90 -22.85
C ASP A 401 -4.14 -10.87 -23.33
N GLU A 402 -4.65 -11.68 -22.43
CA GLU A 402 -5.70 -12.67 -22.71
C GLU A 402 -7.03 -12.01 -23.12
N ASP A 403 -7.25 -10.76 -22.74
CA ASP A 403 -8.40 -9.94 -23.11
C ASP A 403 -8.16 -9.08 -24.37
N GLU A 404 -7.06 -9.37 -25.10
CA GLU A 404 -6.62 -8.66 -26.32
C GLU A 404 -6.23 -7.18 -26.12
N PHE A 405 -5.99 -6.73 -24.89
CA PHE A 405 -5.50 -5.38 -24.61
C PHE A 405 -4.03 -5.24 -24.97
N THR A 406 -3.72 -4.29 -25.86
CA THR A 406 -2.35 -3.85 -26.13
C THR A 406 -1.99 -2.65 -25.28
N PRO A 407 -0.68 -2.34 -25.08
CA PRO A 407 -0.26 -1.09 -24.45
C PRO A 407 -0.93 0.14 -25.04
N LEU A 408 -1.07 0.21 -26.38
CA LEU A 408 -1.69 1.35 -27.03
C LEU A 408 -3.18 1.49 -26.71
N ASN A 409 -3.90 0.37 -26.65
CA ASN A 409 -5.33 0.37 -26.31
C ASN A 409 -5.54 0.92 -24.91
N ILE A 410 -4.76 0.45 -23.92
CA ILE A 410 -4.85 0.91 -22.52
C ILE A 410 -4.54 2.40 -22.41
N ALA A 411 -3.50 2.90 -23.10
CA ALA A 411 -3.15 4.32 -23.09
C ALA A 411 -4.29 5.18 -23.66
N ILE A 412 -4.93 4.72 -24.74
CA ILE A 412 -6.05 5.43 -25.38
C ILE A 412 -7.29 5.43 -24.46
N GLU A 413 -7.63 4.30 -23.85
CA GLU A 413 -8.78 4.18 -22.93
C GLU A 413 -8.59 5.03 -21.66
N SER A 414 -7.37 5.09 -21.13
CA SER A 414 -7.05 5.94 -19.98
C SER A 414 -7.04 7.44 -20.32
N GLY A 415 -7.07 7.81 -21.61
CA GLY A 415 -6.97 9.19 -22.07
C GLY A 415 -5.56 9.79 -21.92
N ASP A 416 -4.54 8.98 -21.66
CA ASP A 416 -3.15 9.43 -21.52
C ASP A 416 -2.55 9.71 -22.90
N MET A 417 -2.70 10.95 -23.36
CA MET A 417 -2.24 11.38 -24.67
C MET A 417 -0.71 11.43 -24.78
N GLU A 418 0.03 11.65 -23.69
CA GLU A 418 1.49 11.63 -23.68
C GLU A 418 1.99 10.20 -23.92
N LEU A 419 1.44 9.26 -23.15
CA LEU A 419 1.74 7.84 -23.30
C LEU A 419 1.30 7.29 -24.67
N THR A 420 0.13 7.70 -25.16
CA THR A 420 -0.36 7.35 -26.51
C THR A 420 0.64 7.79 -27.59
N LYS A 421 1.10 9.05 -27.55
CA LYS A 421 2.12 9.57 -28.47
C LYS A 421 3.44 8.80 -28.37
N PHE A 422 3.88 8.54 -27.13
CA PHE A 422 5.09 7.78 -26.89
C PHE A 422 5.02 6.38 -27.54
N LEU A 423 3.95 5.64 -27.33
CA LEU A 423 3.77 4.31 -27.89
C LEU A 423 3.71 4.32 -29.41
N ILE A 424 2.94 5.21 -30.00
CA ILE A 424 2.83 5.34 -31.45
C ILE A 424 4.18 5.68 -32.09
N THR A 425 4.92 6.62 -31.49
CA THR A 425 6.25 7.03 -31.99
C THR A 425 7.27 5.88 -31.93
N ASN A 426 7.09 4.96 -30.98
CA ASN A 426 7.96 3.78 -30.83
C ASN A 426 7.44 2.55 -31.59
N GLY A 427 6.45 2.69 -32.46
CA GLY A 427 6.02 1.66 -33.40
C GLY A 427 4.84 0.81 -32.94
N ALA A 428 4.02 1.30 -32.00
CA ALA A 428 2.78 0.63 -31.68
C ALA A 428 1.84 0.59 -32.90
N ASN A 429 1.13 -0.53 -33.07
CA ASN A 429 0.25 -0.73 -34.20
C ASN A 429 -1.04 0.11 -34.08
N VAL A 430 -1.11 1.21 -34.82
CA VAL A 430 -2.28 2.10 -34.87
C VAL A 430 -3.51 1.47 -35.50
N ASN A 431 -3.38 0.26 -36.08
CA ASN A 431 -4.47 -0.51 -36.67
C ASN A 431 -4.91 -1.68 -35.78
N SER A 432 -4.49 -1.75 -34.51
CA SER A 432 -5.06 -2.67 -33.54
C SER A 432 -6.52 -2.35 -33.28
N LEU A 433 -7.26 -3.33 -32.73
CA LEU A 433 -8.67 -3.17 -32.42
C LEU A 433 -8.86 -3.01 -30.91
N MET A 434 -9.90 -2.28 -30.53
CA MET A 434 -10.43 -2.27 -29.18
C MET A 434 -11.13 -3.61 -28.88
N GLN A 435 -11.42 -3.90 -27.61
CA GLN A 435 -12.00 -5.16 -27.16
C GLN A 435 -13.32 -5.54 -27.88
N ASP A 436 -14.10 -4.56 -28.29
CA ASP A 436 -15.36 -4.72 -29.02
C ASP A 436 -15.17 -4.84 -30.54
N GLY A 437 -13.92 -4.96 -31.02
CA GLY A 437 -13.59 -5.05 -32.45
C GLY A 437 -13.62 -3.70 -33.19
N VAL A 438 -13.82 -2.60 -32.50
CA VAL A 438 -13.78 -1.24 -33.07
C VAL A 438 -12.33 -0.82 -33.32
N SER A 439 -12.04 -0.26 -34.49
CA SER A 439 -10.73 0.28 -34.81
C SER A 439 -10.41 1.51 -33.93
N LEU A 440 -9.10 1.74 -33.64
CA LEU A 440 -8.69 2.91 -32.87
C LEU A 440 -9.17 4.22 -33.50
N ILE A 441 -9.17 4.31 -34.84
CA ILE A 441 -9.70 5.47 -35.55
C ILE A 441 -11.23 5.60 -35.36
N GLY A 442 -11.95 4.48 -35.38
CA GLY A 442 -13.39 4.46 -35.09
C GLY A 442 -13.69 4.90 -33.67
N TYR A 443 -12.90 4.45 -32.72
CA TYR A 443 -12.99 4.89 -31.31
C TYR A 443 -12.75 6.41 -31.16
N ALA A 444 -11.68 6.93 -31.78
CA ALA A 444 -11.37 8.36 -31.76
C ALA A 444 -12.53 9.20 -32.33
N ILE A 445 -13.17 8.74 -33.40
CA ILE A 445 -14.34 9.40 -34.01
C ILE A 445 -15.55 9.34 -33.08
N ALA A 446 -15.84 8.19 -32.49
CA ALA A 446 -16.97 8.03 -31.57
C ALA A 446 -16.86 8.92 -30.33
N GLN A 447 -15.64 9.13 -29.84
CA GLN A 447 -15.33 10.03 -28.72
C GLN A 447 -15.19 11.51 -29.15
N ASN A 448 -15.29 11.81 -30.45
CA ASN A 448 -15.01 13.12 -31.04
C ASN A 448 -13.63 13.70 -30.60
N ASN A 449 -12.64 12.80 -30.42
CA ASN A 449 -11.30 13.17 -29.99
C ASN A 449 -10.43 13.51 -31.22
N MET A 450 -10.36 14.79 -31.53
CA MET A 450 -9.66 15.29 -32.72
C MET A 450 -8.15 15.10 -32.64
N ASP A 451 -7.56 15.23 -31.45
CA ASP A 451 -6.11 15.08 -31.25
C ASP A 451 -5.70 13.62 -31.47
N LEU A 452 -6.45 12.68 -30.90
CA LEU A 452 -6.22 11.26 -31.12
C LEU A 452 -6.42 10.86 -32.59
N LEU A 453 -7.50 11.35 -33.20
CA LEU A 453 -7.79 11.10 -34.63
C LEU A 453 -6.63 11.55 -35.52
N GLN A 454 -6.13 12.77 -35.29
CA GLN A 454 -5.04 13.33 -36.09
C GLN A 454 -3.76 12.51 -35.95
N ILE A 455 -3.38 12.15 -34.73
CA ILE A 455 -2.17 11.34 -34.46
C ILE A 455 -2.28 9.97 -35.13
N LEU A 456 -3.42 9.30 -35.01
CA LEU A 456 -3.64 7.99 -35.64
C LEU A 456 -3.51 8.08 -37.17
N ILE A 457 -4.15 9.08 -37.80
CA ILE A 457 -4.09 9.28 -39.25
C ILE A 457 -2.68 9.62 -39.72
N GLU A 458 -1.96 10.48 -39.02
CA GLU A 458 -0.58 10.85 -39.35
C GLU A 458 0.39 9.68 -39.26
N ASN A 459 0.08 8.69 -38.42
CA ASN A 459 0.87 7.48 -38.25
C ASN A 459 0.32 6.25 -39.00
N GLY A 460 -0.55 6.47 -40.00
CA GLY A 460 -0.95 5.45 -40.95
C GLY A 460 -2.13 4.58 -40.55
N ALA A 461 -3.02 5.10 -39.70
CA ALA A 461 -4.27 4.39 -39.40
C ALA A 461 -5.11 4.22 -40.68
N ASN A 462 -5.68 3.02 -40.85
CA ASN A 462 -6.49 2.70 -42.01
C ASN A 462 -7.85 3.41 -41.97
N VAL A 463 -7.96 4.49 -42.75
CA VAL A 463 -9.17 5.31 -42.83
C VAL A 463 -10.35 4.60 -43.54
N ASN A 464 -10.11 3.43 -44.16
CA ASN A 464 -11.11 2.62 -44.81
C ASN A 464 -11.45 1.34 -44.07
N TYR A 465 -10.92 1.16 -42.85
CA TYR A 465 -11.21 -0.02 -42.05
C TYR A 465 -12.72 -0.10 -41.76
N THR A 466 -13.32 -1.24 -42.02
CA THR A 466 -14.68 -1.52 -41.57
C THR A 466 -14.65 -2.20 -40.24
N ASN A 467 -15.30 -1.59 -39.22
CA ASN A 467 -15.44 -2.24 -37.92
C ASN A 467 -16.06 -3.65 -38.11
N GLY A 468 -15.53 -4.62 -37.38
CA GLY A 468 -16.06 -5.98 -37.37
C GLY A 468 -17.42 -6.12 -36.68
N ASP A 469 -18.06 -5.01 -36.33
CA ASP A 469 -19.37 -4.95 -35.74
C ASP A 469 -20.47 -5.36 -36.75
N SER A 470 -21.69 -5.56 -36.27
CA SER A 470 -22.86 -5.94 -37.06
C SER A 470 -23.21 -4.94 -38.17
N TRP A 471 -22.58 -3.75 -38.18
CA TRP A 471 -22.89 -2.66 -39.10
C TRP A 471 -21.83 -2.49 -40.19
N ALA A 472 -20.61 -3.00 -39.99
CA ALA A 472 -19.44 -2.79 -40.87
C ALA A 472 -19.24 -1.31 -41.28
N ASP A 473 -19.34 -0.42 -40.30
CA ASP A 473 -19.24 1.01 -40.52
C ASP A 473 -17.79 1.44 -40.82
N THR A 474 -17.60 2.22 -41.90
CA THR A 474 -16.32 2.91 -42.13
C THR A 474 -16.18 4.14 -41.26
N PRO A 475 -14.95 4.61 -40.97
CA PRO A 475 -14.71 5.88 -40.28
C PRO A 475 -15.50 7.08 -40.85
N LEU A 476 -15.51 7.20 -42.18
CA LEU A 476 -16.28 8.24 -42.88
C LEU A 476 -17.77 8.14 -42.62
N LYS A 477 -18.31 6.92 -42.61
CA LYS A 477 -19.73 6.68 -42.39
C LYS A 477 -20.11 6.98 -40.92
N THR A 478 -19.29 6.56 -39.95
CA THR A 478 -19.49 6.89 -38.52
C THR A 478 -19.50 8.40 -38.30
N ALA A 479 -18.52 9.11 -38.85
CA ALA A 479 -18.45 10.57 -38.81
C ALA A 479 -19.66 11.23 -39.42
N SER A 480 -20.13 10.69 -40.57
CA SER A 480 -21.31 11.19 -41.31
C SER A 480 -22.61 10.99 -40.52
N ARG A 481 -22.76 9.89 -39.83
CA ARG A 481 -23.92 9.61 -38.95
C ARG A 481 -23.97 10.57 -37.77
N LEU A 482 -22.81 10.88 -37.17
CA LEU A 482 -22.70 11.75 -36.01
C LEU A 482 -22.71 13.25 -36.37
N GLY A 483 -22.62 13.63 -37.64
CA GLY A 483 -22.58 15.02 -38.08
C GLY A 483 -21.28 15.73 -37.75
N LEU A 484 -20.16 15.01 -37.71
CA LEU A 484 -18.85 15.55 -37.30
C LEU A 484 -18.12 16.18 -38.48
N ASP A 485 -18.50 17.39 -38.86
CA ASP A 485 -17.99 18.12 -40.03
C ASP A 485 -16.46 18.16 -40.10
N ASN A 486 -15.79 18.50 -39.00
CA ASN A 486 -14.33 18.58 -38.96
C ASN A 486 -13.67 17.22 -39.22
N VAL A 487 -14.21 16.15 -38.64
CA VAL A 487 -13.75 14.77 -38.85
C VAL A 487 -13.93 14.39 -40.32
N VAL A 488 -15.12 14.65 -40.90
CA VAL A 488 -15.41 14.39 -42.32
C VAL A 488 -14.42 15.16 -43.22
N ARG A 489 -14.14 16.41 -42.96
CA ARG A 489 -13.13 17.20 -43.69
C ARG A 489 -11.77 16.53 -43.67
N ILE A 490 -11.28 16.13 -42.47
CA ILE A 490 -9.98 15.47 -42.32
C ILE A 490 -9.96 14.15 -43.12
N LEU A 491 -10.96 13.31 -42.94
CA LEU A 491 -11.04 12.04 -43.67
C LEU A 491 -11.04 12.24 -45.19
N LEU A 492 -11.80 13.22 -45.71
CA LEU A 492 -11.88 13.54 -47.15
C LEU A 492 -10.57 14.14 -47.74
N THR A 493 -9.60 14.51 -46.91
CA THR A 493 -8.23 14.85 -47.34
C THR A 493 -7.35 13.61 -47.54
N ARG A 494 -7.82 12.44 -47.11
CA ARG A 494 -7.09 11.18 -47.20
C ARG A 494 -7.69 10.33 -48.31
N ASN A 495 -7.05 9.19 -48.58
CA ASN A 495 -7.53 8.27 -49.63
C ASN A 495 -8.70 7.41 -49.13
N VAL A 496 -9.83 8.06 -48.76
CA VAL A 496 -11.05 7.36 -48.32
C VAL A 496 -11.87 6.91 -49.53
N ASP A 497 -12.42 5.71 -49.43
CA ASP A 497 -13.45 5.26 -50.39
C ASP A 497 -14.79 5.90 -50.01
N ILE A 498 -15.12 7.00 -50.69
CA ILE A 498 -16.35 7.75 -50.46
C ILE A 498 -17.62 6.96 -50.79
N ASN A 499 -17.50 5.94 -51.63
CA ASN A 499 -18.58 5.08 -52.07
C ASN A 499 -18.63 3.73 -51.34
N ALA A 500 -17.78 3.53 -50.36
CA ALA A 500 -17.81 2.32 -49.52
C ALA A 500 -19.20 2.11 -48.91
N VAL A 501 -19.66 0.88 -48.92
CA VAL A 501 -20.99 0.50 -48.41
C VAL A 501 -20.88 -0.37 -47.16
N ASP A 502 -21.83 -0.19 -46.27
CA ASP A 502 -22.03 -1.09 -45.14
C ASP A 502 -22.71 -2.39 -45.50
N ILE A 503 -22.95 -3.23 -44.47
CA ILE A 503 -23.67 -4.50 -44.65
C ILE A 503 -25.10 -4.30 -45.23
N ASN A 504 -25.72 -3.11 -45.08
CA ASN A 504 -27.01 -2.75 -45.62
C ASN A 504 -26.94 -2.07 -47.02
N GLY A 505 -25.74 -1.91 -47.55
CA GLY A 505 -25.50 -1.20 -48.80
C GLY A 505 -25.53 0.33 -48.70
N ASN A 506 -25.48 0.90 -47.47
CA ASN A 506 -25.49 2.36 -47.30
C ASN A 506 -24.09 2.91 -47.42
N THR A 507 -23.90 3.97 -48.18
CA THR A 507 -22.69 4.82 -48.17
C THR A 507 -22.75 5.88 -47.08
N ALA A 508 -21.66 6.62 -46.90
CA ALA A 508 -21.63 7.79 -46.02
C ALA A 508 -22.72 8.81 -46.39
N LEU A 509 -22.96 9.01 -47.68
CA LEU A 509 -24.00 9.92 -48.17
C LEU A 509 -25.41 9.47 -47.81
N HIS A 510 -25.69 8.14 -47.90
CA HIS A 510 -26.96 7.58 -47.43
C HIS A 510 -27.19 7.87 -45.97
N THR A 511 -26.17 7.63 -45.17
CA THR A 511 -26.21 7.83 -43.70
C THR A 511 -26.39 9.29 -43.33
N ALA A 512 -25.64 10.21 -43.95
CA ALA A 512 -25.78 11.64 -43.75
C ALA A 512 -27.17 12.16 -44.12
N ALA A 513 -27.73 11.69 -45.26
CA ALA A 513 -29.05 12.08 -45.73
C ALA A 513 -30.17 11.60 -44.79
N LEU A 514 -30.09 10.35 -44.31
CA LEU A 514 -31.07 9.78 -43.39
C LEU A 514 -31.06 10.49 -42.04
N ASN A 515 -29.88 10.89 -41.53
CA ASN A 515 -29.71 11.58 -40.24
C ASN A 515 -29.79 13.12 -40.35
N SER A 516 -30.24 13.64 -41.50
CA SER A 516 -30.43 15.07 -41.73
C SER A 516 -29.18 15.94 -41.54
N GLN A 517 -27.99 15.39 -41.81
CA GLN A 517 -26.69 16.07 -41.62
C GLN A 517 -26.33 16.91 -42.86
N LEU A 518 -26.97 18.07 -43.01
CA LEU A 518 -26.85 18.92 -44.22
C LEU A 518 -25.40 19.35 -44.47
N SER A 519 -24.66 19.77 -43.44
CA SER A 519 -23.27 20.19 -43.59
C SER A 519 -22.38 19.06 -44.11
N VAL A 520 -22.54 17.86 -43.55
CA VAL A 520 -21.83 16.67 -43.99
C VAL A 520 -22.19 16.30 -45.42
N VAL A 521 -23.49 16.35 -45.80
CA VAL A 521 -23.94 16.11 -47.18
C VAL A 521 -23.22 17.03 -48.14
N LYS A 522 -23.15 18.35 -47.85
CA LYS A 522 -22.42 19.31 -48.68
C LYS A 522 -20.94 18.96 -48.82
N LEU A 523 -20.27 18.60 -47.74
CA LEU A 523 -18.86 18.19 -47.76
C LEU A 523 -18.63 16.93 -48.62
N LEU A 524 -19.50 15.93 -48.51
CA LEU A 524 -19.42 14.73 -49.31
C LEU A 524 -19.64 15.04 -50.79
N LEU A 525 -20.63 15.91 -51.13
CA LEU A 525 -20.96 16.30 -52.51
C LEU A 525 -19.83 17.12 -53.19
N GLU A 526 -18.95 17.80 -52.44
CA GLU A 526 -17.76 18.43 -52.99
C GLU A 526 -16.76 17.44 -53.59
N LYS A 527 -16.80 16.17 -53.18
CA LYS A 527 -15.90 15.09 -53.65
C LYS A 527 -16.52 14.22 -54.78
N ASN A 528 -17.65 14.63 -55.31
CA ASN A 528 -18.37 13.97 -56.42
C ASN A 528 -18.61 12.47 -56.17
N PRO A 529 -19.29 12.07 -55.08
CA PRO A 529 -19.65 10.69 -54.84
C PRO A 529 -20.62 10.17 -55.89
N ASN A 530 -20.73 8.84 -56.03
CA ASN A 530 -21.81 8.26 -56.85
C ASN A 530 -23.15 8.42 -56.11
N LEU A 531 -24.03 9.31 -56.63
CA LEU A 531 -25.31 9.66 -56.02
C LEU A 531 -26.39 8.60 -56.16
N ASP A 532 -26.19 7.64 -57.10
CA ASP A 532 -27.22 6.72 -57.54
C ASP A 532 -27.02 5.29 -57.01
N ILE A 533 -26.05 5.11 -56.09
CA ILE A 533 -25.89 3.85 -55.37
C ILE A 533 -27.21 3.53 -54.65
N GLN A 534 -27.66 2.31 -54.79
CA GLN A 534 -28.85 1.80 -54.09
C GLN A 534 -28.42 0.89 -52.94
N ASN A 535 -28.98 1.10 -51.77
CA ASN A 535 -28.81 0.20 -50.65
C ASN A 535 -29.62 -1.10 -50.84
N LYS A 536 -29.53 -2.06 -49.89
CA LYS A 536 -30.19 -3.38 -50.02
C LYS A 536 -31.72 -3.31 -50.14
N VAL A 537 -32.35 -2.20 -49.71
CA VAL A 537 -33.81 -1.97 -49.91
C VAL A 537 -34.10 -1.10 -51.14
N GLY A 538 -33.07 -0.89 -51.99
CA GLY A 538 -33.18 -0.16 -53.24
C GLY A 538 -33.22 1.36 -53.09
N ASN A 539 -33.05 1.92 -51.88
CA ASN A 539 -33.06 3.36 -51.67
C ASN A 539 -31.71 3.97 -52.04
N THR A 540 -31.73 5.07 -52.80
CA THR A 540 -30.59 5.98 -52.96
C THR A 540 -30.52 6.97 -51.81
N ALA A 541 -29.44 7.75 -51.72
CA ALA A 541 -29.34 8.83 -50.75
C ALA A 541 -30.49 9.86 -50.86
N LEU A 542 -30.97 10.09 -52.09
CA LEU A 542 -32.14 10.94 -52.37
C LEU A 542 -33.43 10.34 -51.76
N HIS A 543 -33.66 9.04 -51.85
CA HIS A 543 -34.80 8.42 -51.19
C HIS A 543 -34.74 8.63 -49.66
N LEU A 544 -33.56 8.46 -49.06
CA LEU A 544 -33.38 8.61 -47.61
C LEU A 544 -33.53 10.07 -47.18
N ALA A 545 -33.09 11.03 -47.97
CA ALA A 545 -33.34 12.44 -47.74
C ALA A 545 -34.82 12.81 -47.72
N VAL A 546 -35.60 12.17 -48.61
CA VAL A 546 -37.07 12.33 -48.66
C VAL A 546 -37.74 11.63 -47.46
N ILE A 547 -37.26 10.48 -47.06
CA ILE A 547 -37.74 9.75 -45.86
C ILE A 547 -37.47 10.57 -44.61
N SER A 548 -36.30 11.20 -44.48
CA SER A 548 -35.97 12.07 -43.33
C SER A 548 -36.72 13.41 -43.34
N GLY A 549 -37.36 13.75 -44.47
CA GLY A 549 -38.13 14.99 -44.62
C GLY A 549 -37.29 16.27 -44.74
N ASN A 550 -36.00 16.14 -45.01
CA ASN A 550 -35.10 17.29 -45.10
C ASN A 550 -35.04 17.88 -46.51
N ILE A 551 -35.78 18.96 -46.70
CA ILE A 551 -35.91 19.63 -47.98
C ILE A 551 -34.58 20.18 -48.52
N ASP A 552 -33.73 20.68 -47.63
CA ASP A 552 -32.44 21.28 -48.01
C ASP A 552 -31.50 20.20 -48.56
N ILE A 553 -31.47 19.01 -47.93
CA ILE A 553 -30.68 17.87 -48.42
C ILE A 553 -31.23 17.35 -49.76
N VAL A 554 -32.55 17.28 -49.91
CA VAL A 554 -33.17 16.92 -51.19
C VAL A 554 -32.74 17.91 -52.26
N GLY A 555 -32.80 19.21 -51.99
CA GLY A 555 -32.38 20.28 -52.91
C GLY A 555 -30.90 20.14 -53.31
N GLU A 556 -29.99 19.95 -52.35
CA GLU A 556 -28.55 19.77 -52.63
C GLU A 556 -28.28 18.54 -53.52
N LEU A 557 -28.90 17.39 -53.20
CA LEU A 557 -28.74 16.17 -53.98
C LEU A 557 -29.25 16.33 -55.43
N VAL A 558 -30.42 16.95 -55.59
CA VAL A 558 -31.00 17.27 -56.93
C VAL A 558 -30.12 18.24 -57.69
N LEU A 559 -29.63 19.32 -57.02
CA LEU A 559 -28.74 20.29 -57.64
C LEU A 559 -27.44 19.67 -58.16
N LYS A 560 -26.93 18.66 -57.46
CA LYS A 560 -25.73 17.89 -57.82
C LYS A 560 -26.00 16.74 -58.81
N GLY A 561 -27.22 16.59 -59.28
CA GLY A 561 -27.58 15.68 -60.37
C GLY A 561 -27.98 14.28 -59.90
N ALA A 562 -28.42 14.10 -58.65
CA ALA A 562 -28.99 12.80 -58.23
C ALA A 562 -30.18 12.40 -59.12
N ASN A 563 -30.19 11.13 -59.54
CA ASN A 563 -31.23 10.64 -60.45
C ASN A 563 -32.57 10.44 -59.68
N THR A 564 -33.55 11.31 -60.00
CA THR A 564 -34.89 11.30 -59.40
C THR A 564 -35.78 10.15 -59.89
N ARG A 565 -35.33 9.39 -60.92
CA ARG A 565 -36.09 8.36 -61.58
C ARG A 565 -35.62 6.92 -61.26
N ILE A 566 -34.88 6.76 -60.19
CA ILE A 566 -34.56 5.41 -59.66
C ILE A 566 -35.71 4.95 -58.76
N ARG A 567 -36.11 3.68 -58.91
CA ARG A 567 -37.11 3.05 -58.04
C ARG A 567 -36.42 2.25 -56.97
N ASN A 568 -36.93 2.33 -55.74
CA ASN A 568 -36.53 1.41 -54.70
C ASN A 568 -37.20 0.00 -54.90
N ASN A 569 -36.90 -0.96 -54.01
CA ASN A 569 -37.43 -2.33 -54.12
C ASN A 569 -38.96 -2.40 -53.97
N ASP A 570 -39.61 -1.39 -53.39
CA ASP A 570 -41.07 -1.24 -53.35
C ASP A 570 -41.64 -0.65 -54.66
N GLY A 571 -40.80 -0.41 -55.66
CA GLY A 571 -41.17 0.21 -56.92
C GLY A 571 -41.44 1.71 -56.86
N LYS A 572 -41.11 2.38 -55.72
CA LYS A 572 -41.38 3.80 -55.47
C LYS A 572 -40.21 4.68 -55.90
N TYR A 573 -40.53 5.79 -56.59
CA TYR A 573 -39.60 6.90 -56.82
C TYR A 573 -39.49 7.79 -55.57
N PRO A 574 -38.44 8.59 -55.39
CA PRO A 574 -38.36 9.56 -54.32
C PRO A 574 -39.61 10.42 -54.18
N ARG A 575 -40.20 10.88 -55.28
CA ARG A 575 -41.43 11.71 -55.29
C ARG A 575 -42.65 10.95 -54.74
N ASP A 576 -42.73 9.62 -54.98
CA ASP A 576 -43.85 8.84 -54.46
C ASP A 576 -43.82 8.72 -52.96
N ILE A 577 -42.61 8.68 -52.39
CA ILE A 577 -42.41 8.74 -50.94
C ILE A 577 -42.77 10.13 -50.40
N ALA A 578 -42.37 11.23 -51.09
CA ALA A 578 -42.73 12.57 -50.68
C ALA A 578 -44.25 12.76 -50.64
N ARG A 579 -44.97 12.19 -51.65
CA ARG A 579 -46.45 12.22 -51.69
C ARG A 579 -47.05 11.39 -50.53
N ALA A 580 -46.52 10.21 -50.26
CA ALA A 580 -47.01 9.37 -49.19
C ALA A 580 -46.79 10.01 -47.79
N ASN A 581 -45.72 10.74 -47.62
CA ASN A 581 -45.37 11.46 -46.40
C ASN A 581 -46.07 12.85 -46.27
N ASN A 582 -46.95 13.21 -47.25
CA ASN A 582 -47.59 14.53 -47.34
C ASN A 582 -46.60 15.71 -47.37
N SER A 583 -45.42 15.50 -47.89
CA SER A 583 -44.34 16.52 -48.00
C SER A 583 -44.46 17.31 -49.31
N ALA A 584 -45.46 18.21 -49.40
CA ALA A 584 -45.78 18.96 -50.63
C ALA A 584 -44.56 19.74 -51.19
N ALA A 585 -43.80 20.39 -50.33
CA ALA A 585 -42.63 21.16 -50.74
C ALA A 585 -41.54 20.30 -51.37
N ILE A 586 -41.23 19.13 -50.76
CA ILE A 586 -40.26 18.15 -51.32
C ILE A 586 -40.78 17.57 -52.65
N PHE A 587 -42.09 17.28 -52.73
CA PHE A 587 -42.72 16.77 -53.96
C PHE A 587 -42.54 17.78 -55.11
N GLU A 588 -42.75 19.08 -54.88
CA GLU A 588 -42.58 20.09 -55.91
C GLU A 588 -41.12 20.22 -56.36
N VAL A 589 -40.13 20.23 -55.43
CA VAL A 589 -38.70 20.23 -55.76
C VAL A 589 -38.36 19.05 -56.72
N LEU A 590 -38.83 17.84 -56.38
CA LEU A 590 -38.58 16.64 -57.20
C LEU A 590 -39.29 16.70 -58.57
N ARG A 591 -40.53 17.21 -58.63
CA ARG A 591 -41.29 17.40 -59.85
C ARG A 591 -40.59 18.39 -60.81
N GLU A 592 -40.11 19.52 -60.28
CA GLU A 592 -39.38 20.49 -61.08
C GLU A 592 -38.06 19.92 -61.64
N ALA A 593 -37.33 19.13 -60.82
CA ALA A 593 -36.10 18.48 -61.25
C ALA A 593 -36.36 17.45 -62.40
N GLU A 594 -37.43 16.67 -62.30
CA GLU A 594 -37.81 15.72 -63.36
C GLU A 594 -38.19 16.43 -64.65
N ASN A 595 -38.87 17.58 -64.59
CA ASN A 595 -39.27 18.34 -65.76
C ASN A 595 -38.07 19.01 -66.47
N LYS A 596 -37.06 19.49 -65.72
CA LYS A 596 -35.81 20.03 -66.29
C LYS A 596 -35.02 18.96 -67.06
N ASN A 597 -34.97 17.72 -66.54
CA ASN A 597 -34.26 16.62 -67.18
C ASN A 597 -34.99 16.05 -68.44
N ILE A 598 -36.23 16.46 -68.74
CA ILE A 598 -36.94 16.09 -69.95
C ILE A 598 -36.59 17.04 -71.09
N ASN A 599 -36.14 18.26 -70.80
CA ASN A 599 -35.84 19.34 -71.74
C ASN A 599 -34.34 19.47 -72.09
N GLN A 600 -33.47 18.59 -71.49
CA GLN A 600 -32.08 18.38 -71.89
C GLN A 600 -31.91 17.06 -72.60
#